data_6e9ba88972bf856a4bc012c98754839c
#
_entry.id   6e9ba88972bf856a4bc012c98754839c
#
_cell.length_a   1.000
_cell.length_b   1.000
_cell.length_c   1.000
_cell.angle_alpha   90.00
_cell.angle_beta   90.00
_cell.angle_gamma   90.00
#
_symmetry.space_group_name_H-M   'P 1'
#
loop_
_entity.id
_entity.type
_entity.pdbx_description
1 polymer ?
#
loop_
_entity_poly.entity_id
_entity_poly.type
_entity_poly.pdbx_seq_one_letter_code
_entity_poly.pdbx_strand_id
1 'polypeptide(L)'
;LRRLREYLESHPYVNVVRFTTFFHLFTLVFDELRREKYVDWYGYSASVSPYILEQFEKEVGYKFRPEFIIDQGYYNNQYRVPSKEYKDFQAFQRREVAGLMKEMTDIVHAYGKEAMMFLGDHWIGCEPFMPEFQQSGVDAIVGSVGNGSTLRLISDIPGVKYTEGRFLPYFFPDTFHEGGDPVREAKENWVTARRAILRKPIDRIGYGGYLKLACEFPEFLDYVESVCNEFRELYENIK
;
A
#
# COMPACT_ATOMS: atom_id res chain seq x y z
N LEU A 1 -3.47 11.92 15.06
CA LEU A 1 -4.63 11.29 15.72
C LEU A 1 -5.76 12.28 16.01
N ARG A 2 -5.50 13.47 16.56
CA ARG A 2 -6.52 14.51 16.80
C ARG A 2 -7.29 14.87 15.51
N ARG A 3 -6.59 15.18 14.42
CA ARG A 3 -7.21 15.50 13.12
C ARG A 3 -8.06 14.35 12.55
N LEU A 4 -7.70 13.12 12.81
CA LEU A 4 -8.51 11.97 12.40
C LEU A 4 -9.87 11.96 13.14
N ARG A 5 -9.88 12.23 14.44
CA ARG A 5 -11.13 12.35 15.21
C ARG A 5 -12.00 13.51 14.71
N GLU A 6 -11.41 14.69 14.58
CA GLU A 6 -12.09 15.89 14.03
C GLU A 6 -12.71 15.61 12.65
N TYR A 7 -11.99 14.89 11.79
CA TYR A 7 -12.50 14.48 10.48
C TYR A 7 -13.69 13.52 10.61
N LEU A 8 -13.58 12.48 11.42
CA LEU A 8 -14.64 11.48 11.60
C LEU A 8 -15.91 12.09 12.19
N GLU A 9 -15.79 13.04 13.10
CA GLU A 9 -16.91 13.79 13.69
C GLU A 9 -17.60 14.66 12.65
N SER A 10 -16.84 15.34 11.82
CA SER A 10 -17.38 16.25 10.79
C SER A 10 -17.91 15.54 9.54
N HIS A 11 -17.59 14.25 9.35
CA HIS A 11 -17.99 13.48 8.16
C HIS A 11 -18.73 12.17 8.55
N PRO A 12 -19.91 12.26 9.16
CA PRO A 12 -20.64 11.07 9.64
C PRO A 12 -21.04 10.11 8.51
N TYR A 13 -21.19 10.60 7.29
CA TYR A 13 -21.56 9.82 6.10
C TYR A 13 -20.43 8.94 5.55
N VAL A 14 -19.19 9.12 5.99
CA VAL A 14 -18.08 8.26 5.58
C VAL A 14 -18.21 6.91 6.28
N ASN A 15 -18.17 5.82 5.52
CA ASN A 15 -18.26 4.46 6.05
C ASN A 15 -16.90 3.79 6.18
N VAL A 16 -15.98 4.10 5.26
CA VAL A 16 -14.63 3.51 5.21
C VAL A 16 -13.59 4.62 5.19
N VAL A 17 -12.62 4.55 6.07
CA VAL A 17 -11.45 5.44 6.07
C VAL A 17 -10.28 4.70 5.46
N ARG A 18 -9.83 5.18 4.32
CA ARG A 18 -8.66 4.62 3.67
C ARG A 18 -7.40 5.40 4.04
N PHE A 19 -6.47 4.73 4.68
CA PHE A 19 -5.13 5.26 4.90
C PHE A 19 -4.28 5.03 3.66
N THR A 20 -3.60 6.08 3.24
CA THR A 20 -2.61 5.98 2.18
C THR A 20 -1.29 5.62 2.82
N THR A 21 -0.82 4.47 2.55
CA THR A 21 0.49 3.89 2.81
C THR A 21 1.21 4.35 4.09
N PHE A 22 1.46 3.40 4.98
CA PHE A 22 2.36 3.57 6.12
C PHE A 22 3.76 3.09 5.74
N PHE A 23 4.50 3.93 5.07
CA PHE A 23 5.89 3.62 4.75
C PHE A 23 6.75 3.70 6.01
N HIS A 24 7.46 2.65 6.28
CA HIS A 24 8.35 2.54 7.44
C HIS A 24 9.78 2.22 7.05
N LEU A 25 10.02 1.85 5.80
CA LEU A 25 11.33 1.55 5.26
C LEU A 25 11.73 2.56 4.19
N PHE A 26 13.01 2.84 4.10
CA PHE A 26 13.56 3.44 2.90
C PHE A 26 13.44 2.44 1.76
N THR A 27 12.68 2.79 0.76
CA THR A 27 12.57 1.97 -0.44
C THR A 27 13.69 2.34 -1.38
N LEU A 28 14.45 1.35 -1.77
CA LEU A 28 15.42 1.50 -2.84
C LEU A 28 14.69 1.34 -4.17
N VAL A 29 14.73 2.38 -4.96
CA VAL A 29 14.24 2.35 -6.34
C VAL A 29 15.44 2.35 -7.26
N PHE A 30 15.38 1.51 -8.27
CA PHE A 30 16.39 1.47 -9.30
C PHE A 30 15.96 2.36 -10.46
N ASP A 31 16.84 3.25 -10.90
CA ASP A 31 16.62 4.01 -12.12
C ASP A 31 16.79 3.13 -13.37
N GLU A 32 16.58 3.71 -14.55
CA GLU A 32 16.70 3.01 -15.83
C GLU A 32 18.07 2.35 -16.04
N LEU A 33 19.10 2.88 -15.39
CA LEU A 33 20.45 2.32 -15.40
C LEU A 33 20.69 1.30 -14.29
N ARG A 34 19.63 0.90 -13.56
CA ARG A 34 19.66 0.00 -12.40
C ARG A 34 20.56 0.49 -11.26
N ARG A 35 20.70 1.80 -11.14
CA ARG A 35 21.39 2.41 -10.00
C ARG A 35 20.38 2.56 -8.87
N GLU A 36 20.85 2.26 -7.66
CA GLU A 36 20.05 2.42 -6.46
C GLU A 36 19.77 3.90 -6.20
N LYS A 37 18.51 4.22 -5.93
CA LYS A 37 18.06 5.54 -5.56
C LYS A 37 17.17 5.44 -4.32
N TYR A 38 17.50 6.19 -3.30
CA TYR A 38 16.60 6.39 -2.19
C TYR A 38 15.43 7.24 -2.65
N VAL A 39 14.25 6.75 -2.43
CA VAL A 39 13.05 7.55 -2.58
C VAL A 39 12.62 8.03 -1.21
N ASP A 40 12.82 9.31 -0.96
CA ASP A 40 12.21 9.98 0.18
C ASP A 40 10.77 10.33 -0.22
N TRP A 41 9.84 9.59 0.31
CA TRP A 41 8.42 9.82 0.11
C TRP A 41 7.75 10.08 1.45
N TYR A 42 6.48 10.48 1.45
CA TYR A 42 5.73 10.76 2.66
C TYR A 42 5.92 9.69 3.74
N GLY A 43 6.38 10.09 4.92
CA GLY A 43 6.52 9.22 6.08
C GLY A 43 7.85 8.48 6.20
N TYR A 44 8.69 8.43 5.18
CA TYR A 44 10.02 7.82 5.32
C TYR A 44 10.88 8.56 6.33
N SER A 45 10.86 9.88 6.27
CA SER A 45 11.55 10.72 7.25
C SER A 45 11.05 10.49 8.68
N ALA A 46 9.83 10.02 8.86
CA ALA A 46 9.31 9.72 10.19
C ALA A 46 10.06 8.55 10.85
N SER A 47 10.48 7.55 10.10
CA SER A 47 11.22 6.39 10.63
C SER A 47 12.66 6.72 11.06
N VAL A 48 13.18 7.87 10.68
CA VAL A 48 14.48 8.39 11.11
C VAL A 48 14.37 9.77 11.77
N SER A 49 13.19 10.12 12.26
CA SER A 49 13.03 11.34 13.06
C SER A 49 13.80 11.23 14.38
N PRO A 50 14.26 12.34 14.96
CA PRO A 50 14.97 12.30 16.23
C PRO A 50 14.24 11.55 17.34
N TYR A 51 12.91 11.71 17.39
CA TYR A 51 12.07 10.98 18.35
C TYR A 51 12.13 9.47 18.16
N ILE A 52 11.94 8.99 16.94
CA ILE A 52 11.94 7.55 16.62
C ILE A 52 13.33 6.95 16.85
N LEU A 53 14.39 7.64 16.47
CA LEU A 53 15.76 7.16 16.72
C LEU A 53 16.07 7.08 18.22
N GLU A 54 15.59 8.01 19.03
CA GLU A 54 15.71 7.94 20.48
C GLU A 54 14.95 6.73 21.06
N GLN A 55 13.75 6.41 20.56
CA GLN A 55 13.01 5.21 20.97
C GLN A 55 13.76 3.93 20.57
N PHE A 56 14.28 3.88 19.35
CA PHE A 56 15.12 2.77 18.90
C PHE A 56 16.32 2.55 19.83
N GLU A 57 17.09 3.61 20.12
CA GLU A 57 18.26 3.53 20.99
C GLU A 57 17.92 3.07 22.39
N LYS A 58 16.78 3.50 22.93
CA LYS A 58 16.28 3.04 24.25
C LYS A 58 15.94 1.55 24.26
N GLU A 59 15.33 1.06 23.17
CA GLU A 59 14.90 -0.32 23.08
C GLU A 59 16.08 -1.28 22.88
N VAL A 60 17.00 -0.94 21.97
CA VAL A 60 18.09 -1.85 21.61
C VAL A 60 19.36 -1.69 22.46
N GLY A 61 19.50 -0.56 23.18
CA GLY A 61 20.63 -0.27 24.06
C GLY A 61 21.89 0.23 23.36
N TYR A 62 21.82 0.62 22.10
CA TYR A 62 22.93 1.20 21.34
C TYR A 62 22.47 2.28 20.36
N LYS A 63 23.39 3.15 19.96
CA LYS A 63 23.08 4.29 19.08
C LYS A 63 22.79 3.84 17.65
N PHE A 64 21.80 4.49 17.05
CA PHE A 64 21.50 4.34 15.64
C PHE A 64 22.65 4.80 14.75
N ARG A 65 22.81 4.12 13.63
CA ARG A 65 23.74 4.50 12.56
C ARG A 65 23.03 4.34 11.20
N PRO A 66 23.26 5.23 10.23
CA PRO A 66 22.62 5.15 8.90
C PRO A 66 22.87 3.82 8.18
N GLU A 67 24.03 3.21 8.42
CA GLU A 67 24.39 1.91 7.83
C GLU A 67 23.47 0.77 8.22
N PHE A 68 22.71 0.92 9.32
CA PHE A 68 21.72 -0.09 9.75
C PHE A 68 20.55 -0.19 8.79
N ILE A 69 20.21 0.89 8.08
CA ILE A 69 19.12 0.92 7.10
C ILE A 69 19.40 -0.01 5.92
N ILE A 70 20.65 -0.04 5.48
CA ILE A 70 21.10 -0.72 4.27
C ILE A 70 21.96 -1.96 4.56
N ASP A 71 22.01 -2.41 5.80
CA ASP A 71 22.88 -3.52 6.21
C ASP A 71 24.33 -3.34 5.72
N GLN A 72 24.88 -2.15 5.88
CA GLN A 72 26.23 -1.80 5.40
C GLN A 72 26.41 -1.96 3.88
N GLY A 73 25.33 -1.82 3.11
CA GLY A 73 25.29 -2.02 1.66
C GLY A 73 24.95 -3.44 1.21
N TYR A 74 24.67 -4.36 2.13
CA TYR A 74 24.39 -5.77 1.82
C TYR A 74 22.94 -6.20 2.00
N TYR A 75 22.02 -5.28 2.19
CA TYR A 75 20.60 -5.53 2.51
C TYR A 75 19.89 -6.46 1.51
N ASN A 76 20.34 -6.53 0.27
CA ASN A 76 19.78 -7.39 -0.78
C ASN A 76 20.67 -8.60 -1.14
N ASN A 77 21.70 -8.88 -0.36
CA ASN A 77 22.61 -9.98 -0.63
C ASN A 77 22.01 -11.30 -0.13
N GLN A 78 21.63 -12.16 -1.05
CA GLN A 78 21.02 -13.47 -0.75
C GLN A 78 21.99 -14.47 -0.08
N TYR A 79 23.28 -14.24 -0.18
CA TYR A 79 24.31 -15.15 0.33
C TYR A 79 24.89 -14.73 1.68
N ARG A 80 24.37 -13.67 2.26
CA ARG A 80 24.80 -13.17 3.55
C ARG A 80 23.65 -13.13 4.55
N VAL A 81 23.93 -13.59 5.76
CA VAL A 81 22.98 -13.40 6.87
C VAL A 81 22.98 -11.92 7.24
N PRO A 82 21.82 -11.24 7.26
CA PRO A 82 21.74 -9.85 7.66
C PRO A 82 22.31 -9.60 9.06
N SER A 83 22.93 -8.43 9.25
CA SER A 83 23.49 -8.05 10.54
C SER A 83 22.42 -7.97 11.64
N LYS A 84 22.86 -8.06 12.89
CA LYS A 84 21.95 -7.91 14.04
C LYS A 84 21.31 -6.53 14.03
N GLU A 85 22.08 -5.49 13.79
CA GLU A 85 21.67 -4.10 13.81
C GLU A 85 20.60 -3.80 12.74
N TYR A 86 20.78 -4.35 11.53
CA TYR A 86 19.78 -4.25 10.47
C TYR A 86 18.48 -4.94 10.89
N LYS A 87 18.56 -6.16 11.44
CA LYS A 87 17.37 -6.90 11.90
C LYS A 87 16.66 -6.18 13.03
N ASP A 88 17.39 -5.64 13.98
CA ASP A 88 16.83 -4.90 15.12
C ASP A 88 16.11 -3.64 14.64
N PHE A 89 16.71 -2.89 13.71
CA PHE A 89 16.10 -1.70 13.14
C PHE A 89 14.83 -2.02 12.34
N GLN A 90 14.87 -3.07 11.52
CA GLN A 90 13.71 -3.54 10.78
C GLN A 90 12.56 -3.99 11.72
N ALA A 91 12.89 -4.75 12.75
CA ALA A 91 11.93 -5.22 13.72
C ALA A 91 11.31 -4.08 14.53
N PHE A 92 12.11 -3.12 14.95
CA PHE A 92 11.66 -1.91 15.62
C PHE A 92 10.69 -1.11 14.75
N GLN A 93 11.07 -0.81 13.51
CA GLN A 93 10.22 -0.07 12.59
C GLN A 93 8.86 -0.76 12.36
N ARG A 94 8.86 -2.08 12.18
CA ARG A 94 7.61 -2.83 12.02
C ARG A 94 6.67 -2.66 13.21
N ARG A 95 7.19 -2.76 14.43
CA ARG A 95 6.38 -2.57 15.65
C ARG A 95 5.83 -1.16 15.77
N GLU A 96 6.67 -0.15 15.53
CA GLU A 96 6.24 1.26 15.60
C GLU A 96 5.13 1.57 14.58
N VAL A 97 5.30 1.13 13.34
CA VAL A 97 4.30 1.34 12.30
C VAL A 97 3.02 0.56 12.59
N ALA A 98 3.13 -0.70 13.00
CA ALA A 98 1.96 -1.51 13.33
C ALA A 98 1.21 -0.93 14.55
N GLY A 99 1.93 -0.42 15.55
CA GLY A 99 1.35 0.27 16.70
C GLY A 99 0.58 1.52 16.30
N LEU A 100 1.16 2.38 15.44
CA LEU A 100 0.47 3.57 14.93
C LEU A 100 -0.76 3.20 14.09
N MET A 101 -0.65 2.19 13.24
CA MET A 101 -1.78 1.69 12.46
C MET A 101 -2.91 1.22 13.36
N LYS A 102 -2.58 0.44 14.39
CA LYS A 102 -3.56 -0.03 15.35
C LYS A 102 -4.28 1.13 16.04
N GLU A 103 -3.54 2.11 16.52
CA GLU A 103 -4.13 3.28 17.18
C GLU A 103 -5.09 4.05 16.25
N MET A 104 -4.70 4.23 14.99
CA MET A 104 -5.55 4.89 14.00
C MET A 104 -6.79 4.04 13.65
N THR A 105 -6.63 2.74 13.52
CA THR A 105 -7.73 1.79 13.27
C THR A 105 -8.71 1.78 14.44
N ASP A 106 -8.22 1.71 15.68
CA ASP A 106 -9.05 1.75 16.88
C ASP A 106 -9.89 3.05 16.95
N ILE A 107 -9.31 4.18 16.54
CA ILE A 107 -10.05 5.44 16.43
C ILE A 107 -11.17 5.32 15.39
N VAL A 108 -10.89 4.80 14.21
CA VAL A 108 -11.90 4.62 13.14
C VAL A 108 -13.03 3.71 13.61
N HIS A 109 -12.71 2.60 14.26
CA HIS A 109 -13.66 1.65 14.82
C HIS A 109 -14.53 2.27 15.91
N ALA A 110 -13.97 3.15 16.75
CA ALA A 110 -14.72 3.84 17.79
C ALA A 110 -15.85 4.73 17.23
N TYR A 111 -15.76 5.13 15.97
CA TYR A 111 -16.82 5.85 15.24
C TYR A 111 -17.72 4.92 14.40
N GLY A 112 -17.62 3.61 14.57
CA GLY A 112 -18.42 2.61 13.86
C GLY A 112 -18.10 2.50 12.37
N LYS A 113 -16.90 2.86 11.95
CA LYS A 113 -16.44 2.86 10.56
C LYS A 113 -15.38 1.79 10.31
N GLU A 114 -15.17 1.44 9.05
CA GLU A 114 -14.12 0.50 8.65
C GLU A 114 -12.80 1.22 8.33
N ALA A 115 -11.69 0.59 8.66
CA ALA A 115 -10.36 1.04 8.33
C ALA A 115 -9.78 0.23 7.17
N MET A 116 -9.33 0.90 6.12
CA MET A 116 -8.71 0.29 4.95
C MET A 116 -7.28 0.81 4.78
N MET A 117 -6.35 -0.06 4.44
CA MET A 117 -4.98 0.30 4.11
C MET A 117 -4.76 0.22 2.60
N PHE A 118 -4.26 1.30 2.00
CA PHE A 118 -3.72 1.26 0.65
C PHE A 118 -2.24 0.88 0.68
N LEU A 119 -1.91 -0.20 -0.03
CA LEU A 119 -0.55 -0.64 -0.25
C LEU A 119 -0.05 -0.09 -1.59
N GLY A 120 1.07 0.60 -1.57
CA GLY A 120 1.64 1.18 -2.78
C GLY A 120 2.14 0.13 -3.77
N ASP A 121 2.09 0.46 -5.05
CA ASP A 121 2.33 -0.48 -6.15
C ASP A 121 3.71 -1.14 -6.14
N HIS A 122 4.72 -0.37 -5.82
CA HIS A 122 6.11 -0.83 -5.83
C HIS A 122 6.63 -1.22 -4.44
N TRP A 123 5.82 -1.01 -3.41
CA TRP A 123 6.26 -1.09 -2.01
C TRP A 123 5.53 -2.14 -1.19
N ILE A 124 4.69 -2.95 -1.81
CA ILE A 124 3.96 -4.08 -1.17
C ILE A 124 4.92 -5.05 -0.49
N GLY A 125 6.09 -5.06 -0.49
CA GLY A 125 7.01 -5.90 0.29
C GLY A 125 7.68 -5.12 1.41
N CYS A 126 7.41 -3.84 1.50
CA CYS A 126 8.06 -2.95 2.45
C CYS A 126 7.20 -2.65 3.67
N GLU A 127 5.91 -2.94 3.59
CA GLU A 127 4.98 -2.74 4.69
C GLU A 127 5.11 -3.88 5.73
N PRO A 128 4.72 -3.61 7.00
CA PRO A 128 4.84 -4.58 8.08
C PRO A 128 3.73 -5.62 8.01
N PHE A 129 3.84 -6.60 7.14
CA PHE A 129 2.78 -7.59 6.94
C PHE A 129 2.63 -8.57 8.09
N MET A 130 3.74 -9.10 8.61
CA MET A 130 3.69 -10.19 9.56
C MET A 130 4.85 -10.13 10.55
N PRO A 131 4.62 -10.56 11.78
CA PRO A 131 3.37 -10.93 12.44
C PRO A 131 2.57 -9.70 12.92
N GLU A 132 3.21 -8.55 12.98
CA GLU A 132 2.68 -7.34 13.62
C GLU A 132 1.50 -6.74 12.86
N PHE A 133 1.45 -6.92 11.54
CA PHE A 133 0.38 -6.37 10.71
C PHE A 133 -1.01 -6.84 11.15
N GLN A 134 -1.17 -8.11 11.51
CA GLN A 134 -2.46 -8.64 11.96
C GLN A 134 -2.98 -7.95 13.23
N GLN A 135 -2.07 -7.41 14.05
CA GLN A 135 -2.44 -6.71 15.27
C GLN A 135 -3.00 -5.31 14.98
N SER A 136 -2.81 -4.80 13.78
CA SER A 136 -3.33 -3.48 13.38
C SER A 136 -4.85 -3.39 13.39
N GLY A 137 -5.54 -4.53 13.20
CA GLY A 137 -7.00 -4.60 13.16
C GLY A 137 -7.62 -3.97 11.91
N VAL A 138 -6.85 -3.70 10.87
CA VAL A 138 -7.34 -3.15 9.60
C VAL A 138 -8.37 -4.10 8.98
N ASP A 139 -9.51 -3.55 8.55
CA ASP A 139 -10.61 -4.34 7.98
C ASP A 139 -10.35 -4.77 6.55
N ALA A 140 -9.66 -3.94 5.78
CA ALA A 140 -9.45 -4.18 4.35
C ALA A 140 -8.11 -3.66 3.84
N ILE A 141 -7.66 -4.29 2.77
CA ILE A 141 -6.47 -3.90 2.04
C ILE A 141 -6.85 -3.57 0.60
N VAL A 142 -6.27 -2.50 0.08
CA VAL A 142 -6.36 -2.15 -1.34
C VAL A 142 -4.97 -1.94 -1.93
N GLY A 143 -4.78 -2.38 -3.15
CA GLY A 143 -3.56 -2.15 -3.92
C GLY A 143 -3.84 -2.06 -5.41
N SER A 144 -2.86 -1.60 -6.19
CA SER A 144 -3.01 -1.48 -7.63
C SER A 144 -2.94 -2.82 -8.33
N VAL A 145 -3.71 -2.96 -9.39
CA VAL A 145 -3.77 -4.18 -10.21
C VAL A 145 -2.84 -4.14 -11.43
N GLY A 146 -1.89 -3.22 -11.46
CA GLY A 146 -0.97 -3.02 -12.59
C GLY A 146 -0.12 -4.24 -12.96
N ASN A 147 0.05 -5.19 -12.03
CA ASN A 147 0.66 -6.48 -12.32
C ASN A 147 0.06 -7.61 -11.49
N GLY A 148 0.17 -8.84 -12.01
CA GLY A 148 -0.42 -10.00 -11.35
C GLY A 148 0.27 -10.42 -10.06
N SER A 149 1.51 -10.00 -9.82
CA SER A 149 2.23 -10.29 -8.58
C SER A 149 1.66 -9.47 -7.42
N THR A 150 1.46 -8.19 -7.63
CA THR A 150 0.83 -7.27 -6.67
C THR A 150 -0.53 -7.79 -6.22
N LEU A 151 -1.35 -8.20 -7.17
CA LEU A 151 -2.70 -8.69 -6.89
C LEU A 151 -2.69 -9.97 -6.06
N ARG A 152 -1.75 -10.89 -6.33
CA ARG A 152 -1.59 -12.10 -5.52
C ARG A 152 -1.10 -11.79 -4.11
N LEU A 153 -0.17 -10.85 -3.96
CA LEU A 153 0.31 -10.43 -2.64
C LEU A 153 -0.83 -9.86 -1.79
N ILE A 154 -1.70 -9.03 -2.38
CA ILE A 154 -2.88 -8.49 -1.71
C ILE A 154 -3.82 -9.63 -1.27
N SER A 155 -4.11 -10.56 -2.16
CA SER A 155 -5.00 -11.70 -1.88
C SER A 155 -4.45 -12.64 -0.82
N ASP A 156 -3.15 -12.63 -0.57
CA ASP A 156 -2.47 -13.48 0.42
C ASP A 156 -2.43 -12.87 1.82
N ILE A 157 -2.83 -11.60 1.99
CA ILE A 157 -2.79 -10.95 3.30
C ILE A 157 -3.87 -11.54 4.20
N PRO A 158 -3.48 -12.18 5.31
CA PRO A 158 -4.43 -12.79 6.21
C PRO A 158 -5.04 -11.79 7.19
N GLY A 159 -6.21 -12.14 7.74
CA GLY A 159 -6.82 -11.40 8.85
C GLY A 159 -7.58 -10.15 8.46
N VAL A 160 -7.77 -9.89 7.16
CA VAL A 160 -8.63 -8.81 6.66
C VAL A 160 -10.00 -9.36 6.26
N LYS A 161 -11.04 -8.53 6.33
CA LYS A 161 -12.41 -8.91 5.95
C LYS A 161 -12.56 -9.04 4.44
N TYR A 162 -11.90 -8.15 3.69
CA TYR A 162 -11.91 -8.15 2.24
C TYR A 162 -10.68 -7.49 1.64
N THR A 163 -10.42 -7.83 0.38
CA THR A 163 -9.34 -7.27 -0.42
C THR A 163 -9.88 -6.52 -1.61
N GLU A 164 -9.23 -5.42 -1.99
CA GLU A 164 -9.66 -4.58 -3.10
C GLU A 164 -8.51 -4.34 -4.08
N GLY A 165 -8.80 -4.48 -5.36
CA GLY A 165 -7.91 -4.11 -6.44
C GLY A 165 -8.23 -2.70 -6.95
N ARG A 166 -7.28 -1.79 -6.87
CA ARG A 166 -7.38 -0.50 -7.51
C ARG A 166 -7.07 -0.64 -9.00
N PHE A 167 -8.11 -0.46 -9.80
CA PHE A 167 -7.98 -0.48 -11.25
C PHE A 167 -7.45 0.85 -11.75
N LEU A 168 -6.42 0.79 -12.53
CA LEU A 168 -5.68 1.82 -13.19
C LEU A 168 -4.55 2.54 -12.50
N PRO A 169 -3.73 3.11 -13.48
CA PRO A 169 -2.36 3.41 -13.18
C PRO A 169 -2.20 4.46 -12.12
N TYR A 170 -1.07 4.38 -11.57
CA TYR A 170 -0.65 5.06 -10.38
C TYR A 170 -0.51 6.57 -10.56
N PHE A 171 -0.08 7.03 -11.73
CA PHE A 171 0.24 8.44 -11.92
C PHE A 171 -0.70 9.09 -12.94
N PHE A 172 -1.59 9.90 -12.44
CA PHE A 172 -2.68 10.47 -13.23
C PHE A 172 -2.23 11.37 -14.37
N PRO A 173 -1.22 12.24 -14.20
CA PRO A 173 -0.74 13.05 -15.31
C PRO A 173 -0.14 12.26 -16.46
N ASP A 174 0.42 11.08 -16.17
CA ASP A 174 1.06 10.24 -17.17
C ASP A 174 0.05 9.49 -18.05
N THR A 175 -1.17 9.31 -17.56
CA THR A 175 -2.24 8.62 -18.27
C THR A 175 -3.27 9.60 -18.85
N PHE A 176 -3.70 10.58 -18.03
CA PHE A 176 -4.76 11.52 -18.38
C PHE A 176 -4.20 12.87 -18.83
N HIS A 177 -3.73 12.95 -20.04
CA HIS A 177 -3.22 14.15 -20.67
C HIS A 177 -3.62 14.20 -22.16
N GLU A 178 -3.48 15.35 -22.78
CA GLU A 178 -3.72 15.52 -24.21
C GLU A 178 -2.79 14.58 -25.01
N GLY A 179 -3.36 13.74 -25.85
CA GLY A 179 -2.66 12.70 -26.62
C GLY A 179 -2.40 11.41 -25.85
N GLY A 180 -2.78 11.30 -24.59
CA GLY A 180 -2.77 10.06 -23.81
C GLY A 180 -3.90 9.11 -24.25
N ASP A 181 -3.72 7.83 -23.97
CA ASP A 181 -4.72 6.79 -24.26
C ASP A 181 -5.05 5.98 -23.01
N PRO A 182 -5.88 6.54 -22.09
CA PRO A 182 -6.25 5.88 -20.85
C PRO A 182 -7.06 4.60 -21.07
N VAL A 183 -7.78 4.50 -22.17
CA VAL A 183 -8.55 3.28 -22.51
C VAL A 183 -7.62 2.12 -22.84
N ARG A 184 -6.58 2.36 -23.63
CA ARG A 184 -5.59 1.34 -23.95
C ARG A 184 -4.86 0.85 -22.71
N GLU A 185 -4.41 1.77 -21.88
CA GLU A 185 -3.73 1.43 -20.64
C GLU A 185 -4.65 0.64 -19.70
N ALA A 186 -5.92 1.03 -19.62
CA ALA A 186 -6.92 0.29 -18.86
C ALA A 186 -7.11 -1.14 -19.36
N LYS A 187 -7.16 -1.33 -20.69
CA LYS A 187 -7.28 -2.67 -21.30
C LYS A 187 -6.09 -3.56 -20.97
N GLU A 188 -4.87 -3.02 -21.07
CA GLU A 188 -3.64 -3.75 -20.72
C GLU A 188 -3.63 -4.15 -19.23
N ASN A 189 -4.00 -3.22 -18.36
CA ASN A 189 -4.15 -3.47 -16.93
C ASN A 189 -5.18 -4.56 -16.64
N TRP A 190 -6.35 -4.48 -17.27
CA TRP A 190 -7.42 -5.44 -17.05
C TRP A 190 -7.04 -6.86 -17.48
N VAL A 191 -6.41 -7.01 -18.61
CA VAL A 191 -5.91 -8.32 -19.07
C VAL A 191 -5.00 -8.97 -18.03
N THR A 192 -4.12 -8.18 -17.44
CA THR A 192 -3.19 -8.66 -16.40
C THR A 192 -3.92 -8.98 -15.09
N ALA A 193 -4.78 -8.09 -14.65
CA ALA A 193 -5.57 -8.25 -13.43
C ALA A 193 -6.48 -9.48 -13.51
N ARG A 194 -7.22 -9.64 -14.59
CA ARG A 194 -8.13 -10.77 -14.82
C ARG A 194 -7.41 -12.12 -14.72
N ARG A 195 -6.24 -12.24 -15.32
CA ARG A 195 -5.42 -13.47 -15.22
C ARG A 195 -5.00 -13.79 -13.78
N ALA A 196 -4.73 -12.78 -12.97
CA ALA A 196 -4.37 -12.97 -11.58
C ALA A 196 -5.60 -13.33 -10.74
N ILE A 197 -6.73 -12.66 -10.94
CA ILE A 197 -8.01 -12.91 -10.27
C ILE A 197 -8.49 -14.34 -10.49
N LEU A 198 -8.38 -14.87 -11.69
CA LEU A 198 -8.74 -16.26 -12.01
C LEU A 198 -7.89 -17.28 -11.26
N ARG A 199 -6.72 -16.92 -10.77
CA ARG A 199 -5.85 -17.79 -9.98
C ARG A 199 -6.04 -17.60 -8.48
N LYS A 200 -6.28 -16.38 -8.08
CA LYS A 200 -6.48 -16.00 -6.69
C LYS A 200 -7.39 -14.76 -6.64
N PRO A 201 -8.66 -14.95 -6.29
CA PRO A 201 -9.64 -13.87 -6.31
C PRO A 201 -9.34 -12.81 -5.25
N ILE A 202 -9.72 -11.58 -5.59
CA ILE A 202 -9.91 -10.47 -4.66
C ILE A 202 -11.41 -10.22 -4.52
N ASP A 203 -11.81 -9.50 -3.49
CA ASP A 203 -13.24 -9.33 -3.19
C ASP A 203 -13.87 -8.14 -3.91
N ARG A 204 -13.09 -7.11 -4.22
CA ARG A 204 -13.57 -5.87 -4.85
C ARG A 204 -12.58 -5.36 -5.89
N ILE A 205 -13.12 -4.67 -6.88
CA ILE A 205 -12.33 -3.90 -7.85
C ILE A 205 -13.01 -2.55 -8.10
N GLY A 206 -12.21 -1.53 -8.34
CA GLY A 206 -12.73 -0.21 -8.66
C GLY A 206 -11.66 0.76 -9.15
N TYR A 207 -12.11 1.85 -9.74
CA TYR A 207 -11.23 2.93 -10.13
C TYR A 207 -10.68 3.67 -8.90
N GLY A 208 -9.39 3.82 -8.85
CA GLY A 208 -8.70 4.51 -7.76
C GLY A 208 -7.85 5.65 -8.25
N GLY A 209 -8.45 6.80 -8.55
CA GLY A 209 -7.74 7.96 -9.04
C GLY A 209 -8.51 9.25 -8.83
N TYR A 210 -8.04 10.34 -9.45
CA TYR A 210 -8.75 11.63 -9.45
C TYR A 210 -9.92 11.56 -10.44
N LEU A 211 -11.11 11.46 -9.91
CA LEU A 211 -12.33 11.37 -10.71
C LEU A 211 -12.49 12.55 -11.67
N LYS A 212 -12.08 13.75 -11.24
CA LYS A 212 -12.15 14.96 -12.08
C LYS A 212 -11.36 14.78 -13.39
N LEU A 213 -10.16 14.20 -13.35
CA LEU A 213 -9.37 13.94 -14.55
C LEU A 213 -10.00 12.84 -15.40
N ALA A 214 -10.48 11.77 -14.78
CA ALA A 214 -11.13 10.68 -15.49
C ALA A 214 -12.40 11.13 -16.21
N CYS A 215 -13.15 12.10 -15.67
CA CYS A 215 -14.34 12.66 -16.32
C CYS A 215 -14.07 13.41 -17.62
N GLU A 216 -12.83 13.80 -17.88
CA GLU A 216 -12.41 14.40 -19.14
C GLU A 216 -12.26 13.34 -20.26
N PHE A 217 -12.31 12.04 -19.89
CA PHE A 217 -12.19 10.88 -20.79
C PHE A 217 -13.38 9.93 -20.62
N PRO A 218 -14.56 10.28 -21.17
CA PRO A 218 -15.79 9.47 -20.97
C PRO A 218 -15.63 8.01 -21.41
N GLU A 219 -14.96 7.74 -22.50
CA GLU A 219 -14.73 6.38 -22.99
C GLU A 219 -13.93 5.51 -22.01
N PHE A 220 -13.09 6.15 -21.19
CA PHE A 220 -12.38 5.47 -20.12
C PHE A 220 -13.36 5.07 -19.00
N LEU A 221 -14.28 5.94 -18.61
CA LEU A 221 -15.29 5.63 -17.59
C LEU A 221 -16.22 4.51 -18.04
N ASP A 222 -16.64 4.53 -19.32
CA ASP A 222 -17.43 3.45 -19.91
C ASP A 222 -16.68 2.11 -19.87
N TYR A 223 -15.38 2.15 -20.12
CA TYR A 223 -14.56 0.95 -20.01
C TYR A 223 -14.41 0.47 -18.56
N VAL A 224 -14.25 1.37 -17.60
CA VAL A 224 -14.23 1.02 -16.16
C VAL A 224 -15.55 0.36 -15.75
N GLU A 225 -16.69 0.87 -16.21
CA GLU A 225 -17.98 0.24 -15.95
C GLU A 225 -18.03 -1.19 -16.51
N SER A 226 -17.57 -1.38 -17.75
CA SER A 226 -17.51 -2.71 -18.36
C SER A 226 -16.63 -3.68 -17.58
N VAL A 227 -15.48 -3.22 -17.07
CA VAL A 227 -14.60 -4.01 -16.20
C VAL A 227 -15.28 -4.39 -14.89
N CYS A 228 -16.00 -3.45 -14.27
CA CYS A 228 -16.73 -3.72 -13.04
C CYS A 228 -17.84 -4.78 -13.25
N ASN A 229 -18.52 -4.74 -14.38
CA ASN A 229 -19.53 -5.73 -14.74
C ASN A 229 -18.91 -7.10 -14.99
N GLU A 230 -17.85 -7.19 -15.79
CA GLU A 230 -17.10 -8.43 -16.01
C GLU A 230 -16.56 -9.00 -14.70
N PHE A 231 -16.05 -8.14 -13.81
CA PHE A 231 -15.55 -8.59 -12.51
C PHE A 231 -16.64 -9.22 -11.64
N ARG A 232 -17.87 -8.66 -11.63
CA ARG A 232 -18.99 -9.24 -10.89
C ARG A 232 -19.31 -10.64 -11.41
N GLU A 233 -19.37 -10.81 -12.72
CA GLU A 233 -19.61 -12.12 -13.34
C GLU A 233 -18.51 -13.12 -12.97
N LEU A 234 -17.24 -12.71 -13.04
CA LEU A 234 -16.12 -13.54 -12.63
C LEU A 234 -16.21 -13.94 -11.15
N TYR A 235 -16.50 -12.97 -10.29
CA TYR A 235 -16.56 -13.17 -8.85
C TYR A 235 -17.65 -14.16 -8.44
N GLU A 236 -18.83 -14.06 -9.07
CA GLU A 236 -19.95 -14.96 -8.83
C GLU A 236 -19.67 -16.40 -9.29
N ASN A 237 -18.77 -16.59 -10.26
CA ASN A 237 -18.47 -17.89 -10.85
C ASN A 237 -17.17 -18.54 -10.29
N ILE A 238 -16.32 -17.79 -9.60
CA ILE A 238 -15.05 -18.29 -9.03
C ILE A 238 -15.20 -18.73 -7.56
N LYS A 239 -16.22 -18.25 -6.86
CA LYS A 239 -16.47 -18.60 -5.45
C LYS A 239 -17.12 -19.95 -5.24
#